data_412979d0f296ec4881209b1bc77fb161
#
_entry.id   412979d0f296ec4881209b1bc77fb161
#
_cell.length_a   1.000
_cell.length_b   1.000
_cell.length_c   1.000
_cell.angle_alpha   90.00
_cell.angle_beta   90.00
_cell.angle_gamma   90.00
#
_symmetry.space_group_name_H-M   'P 1'
#
loop_
_entity.id
_entity.type
_entity.pdbx_description
1 polymer ?
#
loop_
_entity_poly.entity_id
_entity_poly.type
_entity_poly.pdbx_seq_one_letter_code
_entity_poly.pdbx_strand_id
1 'polypeptide(L)'
;DRFCVLLNGPDERTIPGNALSVHPDLPFRGLERFGVNFLSRLEGSQVPSSVLRSITLIDTPGILSGEKQRTNRGYDFTKVVAWFAEKADLIILLFDAHKLDISDELKGTIDVLKGHDDKIRCILNKADQIDRQQLMRVYGALLWSLGKTMPSPEVVRVYVGSFWQQPLVNSDNAKLFEMEEKELMKDLAILPRQSAVRKINELVKRIRKVKTLAYIIGHLKSQMPMM
;
A
#
# COMPACT_ATOMS: atom_id res chain seq x y z
N ASP A 1 -18.04 -0.89 0.80
CA ASP A 1 -16.69 -1.44 0.68
C ASP A 1 -16.27 -1.48 -0.79
N ARG A 2 -15.61 -0.40 -1.26
CA ARG A 2 -15.14 -0.25 -2.65
C ARG A 2 -13.67 0.15 -2.64
N PHE A 3 -12.96 -0.22 -3.70
CA PHE A 3 -11.69 0.41 -4.04
C PHE A 3 -11.98 1.73 -4.73
N CYS A 4 -11.40 2.81 -4.24
CA CYS A 4 -11.52 4.13 -4.83
C CYS A 4 -10.16 4.62 -5.33
N VAL A 5 -10.11 4.99 -6.61
CA VAL A 5 -8.91 5.54 -7.24
C VAL A 5 -9.10 7.03 -7.45
N LEU A 6 -8.32 7.84 -6.75
CA LEU A 6 -8.33 9.30 -6.90
C LEU A 6 -7.31 9.73 -7.96
N LEU A 7 -7.80 10.42 -8.97
CA LEU A 7 -7.04 10.85 -10.14
C LEU A 7 -7.18 12.36 -10.37
N ASN A 8 -6.15 12.98 -10.94
CA ASN A 8 -6.31 14.34 -11.43
C ASN A 8 -7.12 14.35 -12.74
N GLY A 9 -8.04 15.30 -12.87
CA GLY A 9 -8.81 15.54 -14.08
C GLY A 9 -9.25 16.98 -14.18
N PRO A 10 -9.69 17.43 -15.37
CA PRO A 10 -10.17 18.79 -15.55
C PRO A 10 -11.48 19.07 -14.79
N ASP A 11 -12.32 18.05 -14.69
CA ASP A 11 -13.65 18.12 -14.09
C ASP A 11 -13.85 17.02 -13.07
N GLU A 12 -14.77 17.25 -12.14
CA GLU A 12 -15.22 16.23 -11.18
C GLU A 12 -16.08 15.20 -11.91
N ARG A 13 -15.61 13.97 -11.96
CA ARG A 13 -16.35 12.85 -12.52
C ARG A 13 -15.99 11.52 -11.91
N THR A 14 -16.95 10.62 -11.93
CA THR A 14 -16.77 9.23 -11.53
C THR A 14 -16.52 8.35 -12.75
N ILE A 15 -15.53 7.45 -12.66
CA ILE A 15 -15.18 6.48 -13.69
C ILE A 15 -15.46 5.08 -13.13
N PRO A 16 -16.34 4.29 -13.73
CA PRO A 16 -16.61 2.93 -13.27
C PRO A 16 -15.39 2.02 -13.50
N GLY A 17 -15.24 0.99 -12.66
CA GLY A 17 -14.07 0.11 -12.65
C GLY A 17 -13.79 -0.62 -13.96
N ASN A 18 -14.83 -0.99 -14.72
CA ASN A 18 -14.67 -1.57 -16.04
C ASN A 18 -14.02 -0.58 -17.03
N ALA A 19 -14.38 0.70 -16.97
CA ALA A 19 -13.75 1.73 -17.81
C ALA A 19 -12.30 2.01 -17.37
N LEU A 20 -12.02 2.00 -16.04
CA LEU A 20 -10.66 2.13 -15.52
C LEU A 20 -9.72 1.01 -16.00
N SER A 21 -10.21 -0.23 -16.02
CA SER A 21 -9.38 -1.40 -16.37
C SER A 21 -8.98 -1.44 -17.84
N VAL A 22 -9.72 -0.78 -18.74
CA VAL A 22 -9.42 -0.74 -20.18
C VAL A 22 -8.81 0.57 -20.65
N HIS A 23 -8.73 1.59 -19.76
CA HIS A 23 -8.22 2.90 -20.14
C HIS A 23 -6.74 2.83 -20.56
N PRO A 24 -6.36 3.34 -21.75
CA PRO A 24 -5.01 3.16 -22.30
C PRO A 24 -3.91 3.85 -21.48
N ASP A 25 -4.21 5.02 -20.93
CA ASP A 25 -3.24 5.87 -20.25
C ASP A 25 -3.14 5.62 -18.74
N LEU A 26 -4.01 4.77 -18.20
CA LEU A 26 -4.00 4.45 -16.78
C LEU A 26 -3.32 3.11 -16.49
N PRO A 27 -2.62 2.96 -15.36
CA PRO A 27 -1.85 1.76 -15.04
C PRO A 27 -2.72 0.59 -14.52
N PHE A 28 -4.00 0.55 -14.89
CA PHE A 28 -4.99 -0.40 -14.35
C PHE A 28 -5.32 -1.57 -15.28
N ARG A 29 -4.64 -1.70 -16.42
CA ARG A 29 -4.76 -2.86 -17.30
C ARG A 29 -4.39 -4.14 -16.58
N GLY A 30 -5.21 -5.18 -16.72
CA GLY A 30 -5.03 -6.46 -16.06
C GLY A 30 -5.89 -6.64 -14.80
N LEU A 31 -6.67 -5.63 -14.42
CA LEU A 31 -7.64 -5.75 -13.33
C LEU A 31 -8.88 -6.57 -13.72
N GLU A 32 -9.18 -6.68 -15.01
CA GLU A 32 -10.26 -7.52 -15.56
C GLU A 32 -10.15 -8.99 -15.15
N ARG A 33 -8.93 -9.48 -14.89
CA ARG A 33 -8.67 -10.85 -14.43
C ARG A 33 -9.30 -11.19 -13.06
N PHE A 34 -9.64 -10.17 -12.26
CA PHE A 34 -10.29 -10.36 -10.96
C PHE A 34 -11.82 -10.47 -11.05
N GLY A 35 -12.38 -10.37 -12.27
CA GLY A 35 -13.77 -10.61 -12.57
C GLY A 35 -14.69 -9.42 -12.31
N VAL A 36 -15.95 -9.59 -12.75
CA VAL A 36 -16.97 -8.53 -12.72
C VAL A 36 -17.29 -8.10 -11.29
N ASN A 37 -17.29 -9.03 -10.34
CA ASN A 37 -17.57 -8.73 -8.92
C ASN A 37 -16.55 -7.76 -8.32
N PHE A 38 -15.29 -7.84 -8.71
CA PHE A 38 -14.28 -6.87 -8.32
C PHE A 38 -14.49 -5.54 -9.05
N LEU A 39 -14.64 -5.56 -10.37
CA LEU A 39 -14.78 -4.34 -11.18
C LEU A 39 -16.00 -3.50 -10.78
N SER A 40 -17.11 -4.13 -10.33
CA SER A 40 -18.27 -3.42 -9.79
C SER A 40 -18.01 -2.72 -8.45
N ARG A 41 -16.94 -3.09 -7.77
CA ARG A 41 -16.48 -2.49 -6.49
C ARG A 41 -15.20 -1.65 -6.65
N LEU A 42 -14.78 -1.41 -7.88
CA LEU A 42 -13.71 -0.50 -8.23
C LEU A 42 -14.34 0.77 -8.82
N GLU A 43 -13.89 1.92 -8.36
CA GLU A 43 -14.39 3.21 -8.81
C GLU A 43 -13.23 4.20 -8.90
N GLY A 44 -13.21 4.99 -9.96
CA GLY A 44 -12.30 6.11 -10.10
C GLY A 44 -13.03 7.43 -9.84
N SER A 45 -12.42 8.33 -9.10
CA SER A 45 -12.89 9.70 -8.93
C SER A 45 -11.83 10.64 -9.48
N GLN A 46 -12.19 11.40 -10.49
CA GLN A 46 -11.36 12.49 -11.00
C GLN A 46 -11.77 13.79 -10.36
N VAL A 47 -10.79 14.55 -9.90
CA VAL A 47 -10.99 15.89 -9.33
C VAL A 47 -9.83 16.80 -9.75
N PRO A 48 -10.08 18.10 -9.96
CA PRO A 48 -9.02 19.06 -10.23
C PRO A 48 -8.21 19.32 -8.95
N SER A 49 -7.02 18.74 -8.87
CA SER A 49 -6.15 18.85 -7.69
C SER A 49 -4.69 18.97 -8.10
N SER A 50 -3.98 19.93 -7.51
CA SER A 50 -2.54 20.11 -7.73
C SER A 50 -1.73 18.91 -7.20
N VAL A 51 -2.16 18.28 -6.12
CA VAL A 51 -1.51 17.09 -5.53
C VAL A 51 -1.66 15.88 -6.45
N LEU A 52 -2.86 15.66 -6.97
CA LEU A 52 -3.15 14.50 -7.83
C LEU A 52 -2.54 14.59 -9.23
N ARG A 53 -1.93 15.73 -9.61
CA ARG A 53 -1.15 15.83 -10.86
C ARG A 53 0.07 14.92 -10.87
N SER A 54 0.65 14.66 -9.71
CA SER A 54 1.89 13.87 -9.56
C SER A 54 1.69 12.56 -8.81
N ILE A 55 0.55 12.38 -8.17
CA ILE A 55 0.24 11.23 -7.31
C ILE A 55 -1.14 10.70 -7.67
N THR A 56 -1.27 9.40 -7.78
CA THR A 56 -2.55 8.69 -7.81
C THR A 56 -2.75 8.03 -6.46
N LEU A 57 -3.86 8.30 -5.80
CA LEU A 57 -4.20 7.67 -4.53
C LEU A 57 -5.18 6.52 -4.76
N ILE A 58 -4.96 5.41 -4.08
CA ILE A 58 -5.85 4.25 -4.12
C ILE A 58 -6.27 3.95 -2.69
N ASP A 59 -7.53 4.22 -2.40
CA ASP A 59 -8.16 3.84 -1.15
C ASP A 59 -8.72 2.42 -1.27
N THR A 60 -8.42 1.59 -0.28
CA THR A 60 -8.82 0.18 -0.26
C THR A 60 -9.92 -0.05 0.76
N PRO A 61 -10.82 -1.02 0.54
CA PRO A 61 -11.73 -1.44 1.58
C PRO A 61 -10.98 -1.80 2.86
N GLY A 62 -11.57 -1.47 4.01
CA GLY A 62 -11.01 -1.85 5.31
C GLY A 62 -10.79 -3.36 5.41
N ILE A 63 -9.74 -3.75 6.10
CA ILE A 63 -9.44 -5.15 6.42
C ILE A 63 -10.45 -5.60 7.49
N LEU A 64 -11.11 -6.71 7.25
CA LEU A 64 -12.23 -7.19 8.07
C LEU A 64 -11.79 -8.29 9.03
N SER A 65 -12.18 -8.18 10.27
CA SER A 65 -11.91 -9.18 11.31
C SER A 65 -13.02 -10.24 11.38
N GLY A 66 -13.25 -11.02 10.32
CA GLY A 66 -14.27 -12.06 10.35
C GLY A 66 -14.42 -12.87 9.08
N GLU A 67 -14.51 -14.19 9.23
CA GLU A 67 -14.60 -15.12 8.11
C GLU A 67 -15.86 -14.93 7.25
N LYS A 68 -17.00 -14.63 7.90
CA LYS A 68 -18.28 -14.35 7.20
C LYS A 68 -18.24 -13.09 6.34
N GLN A 69 -17.45 -12.11 6.74
CA GLN A 69 -17.33 -10.85 6.00
C GLN A 69 -16.38 -10.97 4.80
N ARG A 70 -15.37 -11.85 4.88
CA ARG A 70 -14.46 -12.18 3.78
C ARG A 70 -15.17 -12.89 2.63
N THR A 71 -16.04 -13.86 2.95
CA THR A 71 -16.82 -14.65 1.96
C THR A 71 -17.80 -13.79 1.16
N ASN A 72 -18.25 -12.68 1.73
CA ASN A 72 -19.27 -11.82 1.09
C ASN A 72 -18.69 -10.81 0.08
N ARG A 73 -17.37 -10.72 -0.08
CA ARG A 73 -16.75 -9.79 -1.05
C ARG A 73 -16.92 -10.23 -2.51
N GLY A 74 -17.02 -11.53 -2.75
CA GLY A 74 -17.19 -12.09 -4.10
C GLY A 74 -15.94 -12.00 -4.99
N TYR A 75 -14.78 -11.61 -4.44
CA TYR A 75 -13.47 -11.59 -5.09
C TYR A 75 -12.34 -11.82 -4.07
N ASP A 76 -11.18 -12.24 -4.55
CA ASP A 76 -10.01 -12.48 -3.72
C ASP A 76 -9.28 -11.17 -3.41
N PHE A 77 -9.57 -10.59 -2.23
CA PHE A 77 -8.99 -9.33 -1.77
C PHE A 77 -7.46 -9.36 -1.74
N THR A 78 -6.88 -10.46 -1.25
CA THR A 78 -5.44 -10.60 -1.10
C THR A 78 -4.71 -10.57 -2.45
N LYS A 79 -5.26 -11.22 -3.47
CA LYS A 79 -4.70 -11.17 -4.83
C LYS A 79 -4.82 -9.78 -5.46
N VAL A 80 -5.92 -9.07 -5.19
CA VAL A 80 -6.09 -7.70 -5.65
C VAL A 80 -5.06 -6.77 -5.01
N VAL A 81 -4.88 -6.88 -3.68
CA VAL A 81 -3.86 -6.09 -2.95
C VAL A 81 -2.46 -6.41 -3.47
N ALA A 82 -2.13 -7.69 -3.72
CA ALA A 82 -0.85 -8.09 -4.32
C ALA A 82 -0.59 -7.37 -5.64
N TRP A 83 -1.60 -7.34 -6.50
CA TRP A 83 -1.49 -6.69 -7.80
C TRP A 83 -1.25 -5.16 -7.68
N PHE A 84 -1.94 -4.50 -6.75
CA PHE A 84 -1.70 -3.09 -6.48
C PHE A 84 -0.31 -2.85 -5.86
N ALA A 85 0.14 -3.70 -4.95
CA ALA A 85 1.44 -3.60 -4.32
C ALA A 85 2.61 -3.69 -5.31
N GLU A 86 2.50 -4.52 -6.34
CA GLU A 86 3.49 -4.58 -7.42
C GLU A 86 3.64 -3.25 -8.15
N LYS A 87 2.54 -2.52 -8.32
CA LYS A 87 2.49 -1.27 -9.12
C LYS A 87 2.67 -0.01 -8.29
N ALA A 88 2.29 -0.06 -7.01
CA ALA A 88 2.37 1.08 -6.11
C ALA A 88 3.83 1.48 -5.86
N ASP A 89 4.07 2.78 -5.79
CA ASP A 89 5.35 3.36 -5.38
C ASP A 89 5.45 3.53 -3.86
N LEU A 90 4.32 3.63 -3.18
CA LEU A 90 4.20 3.71 -1.73
C LEU A 90 2.97 2.93 -1.26
N ILE A 91 3.10 2.22 -0.16
CA ILE A 91 2.03 1.49 0.50
C ILE A 91 1.92 2.03 1.93
N ILE A 92 0.75 2.51 2.28
CA ILE A 92 0.47 3.02 3.63
C ILE A 92 -0.42 2.02 4.36
N LEU A 93 0.07 1.50 5.47
CA LEU A 93 -0.71 0.67 6.39
C LEU A 93 -1.21 1.54 7.54
N LEU A 94 -2.53 1.72 7.62
CA LEU A 94 -3.19 2.52 8.64
C LEU A 94 -3.68 1.64 9.79
N PHE A 95 -3.26 1.98 11.00
CA PHE A 95 -3.69 1.34 12.25
C PHE A 95 -4.47 2.35 13.10
N ASP A 96 -5.52 1.90 13.75
CA ASP A 96 -6.30 2.71 14.69
C ASP A 96 -5.70 2.58 16.09
N ALA A 97 -5.26 3.71 16.67
CA ALA A 97 -4.64 3.71 18.00
C ALA A 97 -5.62 3.34 19.12
N HIS A 98 -6.91 3.65 18.93
CA HIS A 98 -7.95 3.30 19.90
C HIS A 98 -8.33 1.83 19.84
N LYS A 99 -8.26 1.22 18.65
CA LYS A 99 -8.61 -0.19 18.43
C LYS A 99 -7.53 -0.86 17.57
N LEU A 100 -6.40 -1.17 18.22
CA LEU A 100 -5.35 -1.94 17.58
C LEU A 100 -5.79 -3.41 17.42
N ASP A 101 -6.28 -3.76 16.25
CA ASP A 101 -6.64 -5.13 15.90
C ASP A 101 -5.73 -5.63 14.76
N ILE A 102 -4.93 -6.63 15.07
CA ILE A 102 -4.09 -7.30 14.07
C ILE A 102 -4.73 -8.64 13.74
N SER A 103 -5.77 -8.54 12.90
CA SER A 103 -6.53 -9.70 12.44
C SER A 103 -5.69 -10.63 11.55
N ASP A 104 -6.14 -11.88 11.41
CA ASP A 104 -5.48 -12.84 10.53
C ASP A 104 -5.57 -12.41 9.04
N GLU A 105 -6.59 -11.66 8.65
CA GLU A 105 -6.66 -11.07 7.30
C GLU A 105 -5.58 -10.01 7.10
N LEU A 106 -5.31 -9.19 8.13
CA LEU A 106 -4.20 -8.24 8.07
C LEU A 106 -2.86 -8.96 7.96
N LYS A 107 -2.63 -10.01 8.74
CA LYS A 107 -1.42 -10.84 8.63
C LYS A 107 -1.28 -11.41 7.22
N GLY A 108 -2.35 -12.00 6.67
CA GLY A 108 -2.38 -12.49 5.30
C GLY A 108 -2.10 -11.41 4.26
N THR A 109 -2.58 -10.19 4.50
CA THR A 109 -2.30 -9.03 3.64
C THR A 109 -0.83 -8.60 3.75
N ILE A 110 -0.28 -8.53 4.95
CA ILE A 110 1.15 -8.21 5.16
C ILE A 110 2.04 -9.29 4.53
N ASP A 111 1.66 -10.57 4.64
CA ASP A 111 2.42 -11.66 4.00
C ASP A 111 2.55 -11.52 2.49
N VAL A 112 1.52 -11.01 1.83
CA VAL A 112 1.52 -10.73 0.38
C VAL A 112 2.38 -9.52 0.04
N LEU A 113 2.56 -8.59 0.97
CA LEU A 113 3.40 -7.40 0.81
C LEU A 113 4.90 -7.69 1.02
N LYS A 114 5.27 -8.90 1.44
CA LYS A 114 6.68 -9.30 1.60
C LYS A 114 7.46 -9.08 0.31
N GLY A 115 8.63 -8.48 0.44
CA GLY A 115 9.48 -8.11 -0.70
C GLY A 115 9.21 -6.69 -1.25
N HIS A 116 8.25 -5.97 -0.67
CA HIS A 116 7.96 -4.57 -0.95
C HIS A 116 8.23 -3.67 0.28
N ASP A 117 9.06 -4.13 1.22
CA ASP A 117 9.30 -3.51 2.52
C ASP A 117 9.77 -2.05 2.40
N ASP A 118 10.56 -1.76 1.37
CA ASP A 118 11.06 -0.43 1.05
C ASP A 118 9.94 0.58 0.68
N LYS A 119 8.79 0.09 0.24
CA LYS A 119 7.62 0.89 -0.14
C LYS A 119 6.63 1.07 1.02
N ILE A 120 6.75 0.29 2.10
CA ILE A 120 5.76 0.28 3.19
C ILE A 120 6.06 1.40 4.19
N ARG A 121 5.00 2.12 4.57
CA ARG A 121 4.97 3.04 5.69
C ARG A 121 3.78 2.70 6.58
N CYS A 122 4.00 2.64 7.87
CA CYS A 122 2.94 2.39 8.84
C CYS A 122 2.54 3.70 9.52
N ILE A 123 1.25 3.88 9.73
CA ILE A 123 0.69 5.05 10.40
C ILE A 123 -0.22 4.57 11.54
N LEU A 124 0.06 5.02 12.74
CA LEU A 124 -0.83 4.88 13.90
C LEU A 124 -1.71 6.12 13.97
N ASN A 125 -2.92 5.99 13.41
CA ASN A 125 -3.90 7.07 13.30
C ASN A 125 -4.82 7.14 14.52
N LYS A 126 -5.52 8.26 14.67
CA LYS A 126 -6.41 8.57 15.82
C LYS A 126 -5.69 8.52 17.17
N ALA A 127 -4.42 8.85 17.17
CA ALA A 127 -3.60 8.84 18.38
C ALA A 127 -3.98 9.89 19.41
N ASP A 128 -4.81 10.87 19.03
CA ASP A 128 -5.42 11.88 19.90
C ASP A 128 -6.57 11.34 20.76
N GLN A 129 -7.08 10.14 20.45
CA GLN A 129 -8.16 9.51 21.24
C GLN A 129 -7.65 8.75 22.48
N ILE A 130 -6.34 8.65 22.64
CA ILE A 130 -5.68 7.95 23.76
C ILE A 130 -4.70 8.88 24.47
N ASP A 131 -4.47 8.61 25.76
CA ASP A 131 -3.50 9.35 26.55
C ASP A 131 -2.05 8.97 26.20
N ARG A 132 -1.09 9.77 26.68
CA ARG A 132 0.33 9.57 26.41
C ARG A 132 0.84 8.20 26.88
N GLN A 133 0.37 7.70 28.01
CA GLN A 133 0.81 6.43 28.55
C GLN A 133 0.25 5.26 27.71
N GLN A 134 -1.01 5.35 27.32
CA GLN A 134 -1.64 4.39 26.41
C GLN A 134 -0.96 4.39 25.04
N LEU A 135 -0.64 5.58 24.51
CA LEU A 135 0.06 5.72 23.22
C LEU A 135 1.37 4.94 23.22
N MET A 136 2.20 5.06 24.26
CA MET A 136 3.45 4.32 24.36
C MET A 136 3.23 2.79 24.37
N ARG A 137 2.19 2.31 25.06
CA ARG A 137 1.84 0.89 25.09
C ARG A 137 1.37 0.38 23.74
N VAL A 138 0.47 1.12 23.11
CA VAL A 138 -0.08 0.77 21.78
C VAL A 138 1.00 0.80 20.72
N TYR A 139 1.85 1.81 20.74
CA TYR A 139 2.99 1.91 19.83
C TYR A 139 3.96 0.73 19.98
N GLY A 140 4.31 0.38 21.22
CA GLY A 140 5.14 -0.80 21.51
C GLY A 140 4.50 -2.12 21.06
N ALA A 141 3.19 -2.29 21.30
CA ALA A 141 2.45 -3.46 20.87
C ALA A 141 2.39 -3.58 19.33
N LEU A 142 2.19 -2.45 18.64
CA LEU A 142 2.21 -2.41 17.18
C LEU A 142 3.58 -2.81 16.62
N LEU A 143 4.66 -2.21 17.10
CA LEU A 143 6.02 -2.56 16.69
C LEU A 143 6.36 -4.03 16.91
N TRP A 144 5.99 -4.56 18.08
CA TRP A 144 6.15 -5.98 18.38
C TRP A 144 5.41 -6.88 17.39
N SER A 145 4.18 -6.53 17.06
CA SER A 145 3.35 -7.31 16.14
C SER A 145 3.84 -7.22 14.70
N LEU A 146 4.26 -6.03 14.25
CA LEU A 146 4.88 -5.83 12.94
C LEU A 146 6.19 -6.61 12.83
N GLY A 147 7.05 -6.57 13.85
CA GLY A 147 8.32 -7.31 13.85
C GLY A 147 8.14 -8.83 13.77
N LYS A 148 7.01 -9.37 14.25
CA LYS A 148 6.68 -10.79 14.06
C LYS A 148 6.18 -11.15 12.66
N THR A 149 5.51 -10.20 12.01
CA THR A 149 4.82 -10.44 10.74
C THR A 149 5.70 -10.06 9.55
N MET A 150 6.52 -9.03 9.71
CA MET A 150 7.45 -8.55 8.69
C MET A 150 8.88 -8.95 9.05
N PRO A 151 9.46 -9.96 8.39
CA PRO A 151 10.82 -10.41 8.66
C PRO A 151 11.83 -9.46 7.98
N SER A 152 11.80 -8.18 8.34
CA SER A 152 12.77 -7.19 7.90
C SER A 152 13.88 -7.04 8.95
N PRO A 153 15.16 -6.93 8.55
CA PRO A 153 16.26 -6.63 9.48
C PRO A 153 16.17 -5.21 10.07
N GLU A 154 15.38 -4.34 9.44
CA GLU A 154 15.17 -2.96 9.88
C GLU A 154 13.79 -2.82 10.54
N VAL A 155 13.74 -2.03 11.59
CA VAL A 155 12.48 -1.70 12.27
C VAL A 155 11.65 -0.80 11.33
N VAL A 156 10.43 -1.26 11.03
CA VAL A 156 9.50 -0.50 10.20
C VAL A 156 9.17 0.82 10.91
N ARG A 157 9.30 1.93 10.17
CA ARG A 157 8.92 3.22 10.69
C ARG A 157 7.42 3.33 10.82
N VAL A 158 6.96 3.75 12.00
CA VAL A 158 5.56 4.02 12.29
C VAL A 158 5.40 5.50 12.57
N TYR A 159 4.65 6.21 11.73
CA TYR A 159 4.23 7.58 11.97
C TYR A 159 3.05 7.60 12.94
N VAL A 160 3.03 8.56 13.84
CA VAL A 160 1.97 8.71 14.85
C VAL A 160 1.24 10.01 14.61
N GLY A 161 -0.11 9.96 14.55
CA GLY A 161 -0.86 11.17 14.32
C GLY A 161 -2.37 11.01 14.41
N SER A 162 -3.07 12.09 14.15
CA SER A 162 -4.52 12.13 13.98
C SER A 162 -4.82 12.82 12.64
N PHE A 163 -4.97 11.99 11.59
CA PHE A 163 -5.12 12.46 10.21
C PHE A 163 -6.59 12.66 9.88
N TRP A 164 -7.20 13.71 10.40
CA TRP A 164 -8.54 14.14 10.07
C TRP A 164 -8.68 15.66 10.20
N GLN A 165 -9.81 16.21 9.76
CA GLN A 165 -10.05 17.67 9.75
C GLN A 165 -10.65 18.22 11.05
N GLN A 166 -11.00 17.35 12.00
CA GLN A 166 -11.59 17.78 13.27
C GLN A 166 -10.49 18.20 14.27
N PRO A 167 -10.80 19.09 15.22
CA PRO A 167 -9.88 19.40 16.31
C PRO A 167 -9.47 18.15 17.07
N LEU A 168 -8.24 18.13 17.59
CA LEU A 168 -7.73 17.03 18.41
C LEU A 168 -8.58 16.84 19.66
N VAL A 169 -8.95 15.59 19.97
CA VAL A 169 -9.66 15.23 21.20
C VAL A 169 -8.76 15.46 22.41
N ASN A 170 -7.48 15.08 22.30
CA ASN A 170 -6.46 15.34 23.31
C ASN A 170 -5.25 16.01 22.65
N SER A 171 -4.84 17.13 23.19
CA SER A 171 -3.73 17.96 22.67
C SER A 171 -2.37 17.65 23.31
N ASP A 172 -2.27 16.72 24.27
CA ASP A 172 -1.04 16.40 25.01
C ASP A 172 0.15 16.08 24.10
N ASN A 173 -0.11 15.47 22.96
CA ASN A 173 0.89 15.07 21.98
C ASN A 173 0.81 15.88 20.67
N ALA A 174 0.11 17.02 20.65
CA ALA A 174 -0.11 17.82 19.42
C ALA A 174 1.21 18.15 18.71
N LYS A 175 2.24 18.54 19.46
CA LYS A 175 3.56 18.87 18.89
C LYS A 175 4.22 17.64 18.22
N LEU A 176 4.05 16.45 18.81
CA LEU A 176 4.54 15.20 18.21
C LEU A 176 3.80 14.95 16.89
N PHE A 177 2.47 15.05 16.89
CA PHE A 177 1.66 14.81 15.68
C PHE A 177 2.04 15.77 14.55
N GLU A 178 2.26 17.05 14.87
CA GLU A 178 2.69 18.05 13.88
C GLU A 178 4.07 17.71 13.28
N MET A 179 5.01 17.21 14.09
CA MET A 179 6.33 16.81 13.61
C MET A 179 6.24 15.58 12.71
N GLU A 180 5.49 14.56 13.10
CA GLU A 180 5.30 13.32 12.36
C GLU A 180 4.55 13.58 11.03
N GLU A 181 3.54 14.45 11.05
CA GLU A 181 2.82 14.88 9.85
C GLU A 181 3.75 15.57 8.86
N LYS A 182 4.54 16.53 9.31
CA LYS A 182 5.53 17.23 8.46
C LYS A 182 6.53 16.26 7.82
N GLU A 183 6.95 15.26 8.57
CA GLU A 183 7.91 14.28 8.09
C GLU A 183 7.26 13.33 7.07
N LEU A 184 6.04 12.88 7.31
CA LEU A 184 5.25 12.09 6.35
C LEU A 184 5.00 12.88 5.06
N MET A 185 4.60 14.16 5.17
CA MET A 185 4.39 15.03 4.01
C MET A 185 5.69 15.25 3.21
N LYS A 186 6.83 15.34 3.87
CA LYS A 186 8.14 15.41 3.22
C LYS A 186 8.47 14.13 2.46
N ASP A 187 8.20 12.96 3.04
CA ASP A 187 8.35 11.66 2.36
C ASP A 187 7.47 11.57 1.11
N LEU A 188 6.21 12.02 1.22
CA LEU A 188 5.28 12.05 0.08
C LEU A 188 5.74 13.01 -1.03
N ALA A 189 6.26 14.17 -0.67
CA ALA A 189 6.75 15.16 -1.64
C ALA A 189 7.96 14.66 -2.45
N ILE A 190 8.79 13.81 -1.86
CA ILE A 190 9.98 13.23 -2.51
C ILE A 190 9.60 11.98 -3.35
N LEU A 191 8.42 11.42 -3.15
CA LEU A 191 7.98 10.16 -3.74
C LEU A 191 8.16 10.09 -5.27
N PRO A 192 7.77 11.09 -6.09
CA PRO A 192 7.92 11.02 -7.54
C PRO A 192 9.37 10.81 -7.98
N ARG A 193 10.32 11.45 -7.28
CA ARG A 193 11.76 11.29 -7.54
C ARG A 193 12.27 9.91 -7.14
N GLN A 194 11.87 9.44 -5.96
CA GLN A 194 12.26 8.11 -5.46
C GLN A 194 11.66 6.98 -6.31
N SER A 195 10.45 7.17 -6.83
CA SER A 195 9.78 6.23 -7.74
C SER A 195 10.61 5.98 -9.00
N ALA A 196 11.12 7.04 -9.64
CA ALA A 196 11.97 6.91 -10.81
C ALA A 196 13.24 6.09 -10.53
N VAL A 197 13.92 6.37 -9.41
CA VAL A 197 15.13 5.64 -9.00
C VAL A 197 14.80 4.16 -8.73
N ARG A 198 13.67 3.87 -8.06
CA ARG A 198 13.22 2.49 -7.81
C ARG A 198 12.96 1.73 -9.09
N LYS A 199 12.24 2.32 -10.05
CA LYS A 199 11.98 1.70 -11.36
C LYS A 199 13.26 1.33 -12.10
N ILE A 200 14.27 2.19 -12.05
CA ILE A 200 15.59 1.90 -12.61
C ILE A 200 16.25 0.72 -11.87
N ASN A 201 16.23 0.73 -10.55
CA ASN A 201 16.81 -0.34 -9.75
C ASN A 201 16.11 -1.69 -9.97
N GLU A 202 14.78 -1.70 -10.11
CA GLU A 202 14.02 -2.90 -10.46
C GLU A 202 14.39 -3.43 -11.86
N LEU A 203 14.53 -2.54 -12.83
CA LEU A 203 14.99 -2.91 -14.16
C LEU A 203 16.38 -3.57 -14.11
N VAL A 204 17.31 -2.96 -13.37
CA VAL A 204 18.66 -3.52 -13.18
C VAL A 204 18.62 -4.89 -12.51
N LYS A 205 17.78 -5.07 -11.47
CA LYS A 205 17.58 -6.38 -10.82
C LYS A 205 17.06 -7.43 -11.81
N ARG A 206 16.08 -7.06 -12.64
CA ARG A 206 15.53 -7.96 -13.68
C ARG A 206 16.58 -8.33 -14.72
N ILE A 207 17.33 -7.36 -15.22
CA ILE A 207 18.41 -7.59 -16.20
C ILE A 207 19.46 -8.55 -15.60
N ARG A 208 19.88 -8.36 -14.34
CA ARG A 208 20.82 -9.26 -13.67
C ARG A 208 20.30 -10.70 -13.59
N LYS A 209 19.02 -10.89 -13.23
CA LYS A 209 18.37 -12.21 -13.17
C LYS A 209 18.36 -12.88 -14.55
N VAL A 210 17.96 -12.16 -15.59
CA VAL A 210 17.94 -12.67 -16.98
C VAL A 210 19.35 -13.05 -17.43
N LYS A 211 20.34 -12.20 -17.14
CA LYS A 211 21.76 -12.48 -17.46
C LYS A 211 22.24 -13.76 -16.78
N THR A 212 21.95 -13.92 -15.49
CA THR A 212 22.33 -15.15 -14.76
C THR A 212 21.66 -16.38 -15.34
N LEU A 213 20.36 -16.32 -15.66
CA LEU A 213 19.63 -17.41 -16.31
C LEU A 213 20.23 -17.75 -17.68
N ALA A 214 20.56 -16.74 -18.48
CA ALA A 214 21.17 -16.95 -19.79
C ALA A 214 22.53 -17.67 -19.68
N TYR A 215 23.36 -17.33 -18.70
CA TYR A 215 24.61 -18.03 -18.45
C TYR A 215 24.39 -19.48 -18.00
N ILE A 216 23.43 -19.73 -17.10
CA ILE A 216 23.11 -21.10 -16.65
C ILE A 216 22.63 -21.94 -17.83
N ILE A 217 21.68 -21.42 -18.60
CA ILE A 217 21.15 -22.14 -19.79
C ILE A 217 22.25 -22.39 -20.83
N GLY A 218 23.08 -21.39 -21.09
CA GLY A 218 24.23 -21.53 -22.02
C GLY A 218 25.20 -22.60 -21.57
N HIS A 219 25.53 -22.63 -20.28
CA HIS A 219 26.40 -23.66 -19.71
C HIS A 219 25.77 -25.06 -19.78
N LEU A 220 24.52 -25.22 -19.37
CA LEU A 220 23.80 -26.48 -19.46
C LEU A 220 23.75 -27.00 -20.92
N LYS A 221 23.44 -26.11 -21.88
CA LYS A 221 23.40 -26.45 -23.29
C LYS A 221 24.76 -26.92 -23.81
N SER A 222 25.86 -26.34 -23.33
CA SER A 222 27.23 -26.76 -23.72
C SER A 222 27.64 -28.13 -23.15
N GLN A 223 27.00 -28.54 -22.04
CA GLN A 223 27.27 -29.83 -21.39
C GLN A 223 26.33 -30.95 -21.86
N MET A 224 25.26 -30.64 -22.59
CA MET A 224 24.35 -31.66 -23.13
C MET A 224 24.99 -32.32 -24.33
N PRO A 225 25.12 -33.69 -24.35
CA PRO A 225 25.59 -34.37 -25.52
C PRO A 225 24.62 -34.12 -26.69
N MET A 226 25.18 -33.86 -27.88
CA MET A 226 24.39 -33.83 -29.12
C MET A 226 23.77 -35.22 -29.32
N MET A 227 22.44 -35.32 -29.22
CA MET A 227 21.69 -36.46 -29.74
C MET A 227 21.57 -36.35 -31.23
#